data_b928653bf3d6d2d04d53e0570be33a46
#
_entry.id   b928653bf3d6d2d04d53e0570be33a46
#
_cell.length_a   1.000
_cell.length_b   1.000
_cell.length_c   1.000
_cell.angle_alpha   90.00
_cell.angle_beta   90.00
_cell.angle_gamma   90.00
#
_symmetry.space_group_name_H-M   'P 1'
#
loop_
_entity.id
_entity.type
_entity.pdbx_description
1 polymer ?
#
loop_
_entity_poly.entity_id
_entity_poly.type
_entity_poly.pdbx_seq_one_letter_code
_entity_poly.pdbx_strand_id
1 'polypeptide(L)'
;MSTKILSSTAEILLGQLMTITCDANKQRVVSILSQYDIKPALVAIGHPDLTQKIKLFLSGKKLEGLAESTLKGYTHELRIFAKRVSKATSEITTADLRIYLSECDHLKTSSLAKRLSVLKSMFGWLSSEEIIQHDPTKRIRPLKKEQRVAKALTIEELEMIREACVSPRERALVEVLYATGGRLSEIQKMSRNDIDYQALSVLVIGKGNKERPVYFSFKAMYHLKKYLMKRIDKDPALFVSERRPHQRLSCRGIEREVKVIAKRSEVTKNVYPHIFRHTFATLMLANGAELASVQALLGHSDPSTTMIYVDVTNEKRKQSHHQYLVQ
;
A
#
# COMPACT_ATOMS: atom_id res chain seq x y z
N MET A 1 41.93 -26.60 -6.58
CA MET A 1 40.84 -27.25 -5.82
C MET A 1 39.84 -26.17 -5.39
N SER A 2 38.71 -26.07 -6.08
CA SER A 2 37.68 -25.07 -5.75
C SER A 2 36.95 -25.48 -4.49
N THR A 3 37.16 -24.74 -3.42
CA THR A 3 36.35 -24.83 -2.18
C THR A 3 34.92 -24.37 -2.51
N LYS A 4 33.99 -25.31 -2.70
CA LYS A 4 32.57 -24.99 -2.76
C LYS A 4 32.15 -24.40 -1.42
N ILE A 5 31.77 -23.14 -1.41
CA ILE A 5 31.17 -22.47 -0.24
C ILE A 5 29.83 -23.12 0.03
N LEU A 6 29.67 -23.70 1.21
CA LEU A 6 28.41 -24.27 1.70
C LEU A 6 27.34 -23.17 1.84
N SER A 7 26.08 -23.48 1.56
CA SER A 7 25.00 -22.54 1.82
C SER A 7 24.87 -22.29 3.33
N SER A 8 24.39 -21.11 3.75
CA SER A 8 24.23 -20.73 5.16
C SER A 8 23.44 -21.76 5.99
N THR A 9 22.54 -22.49 5.38
CA THR A 9 21.73 -23.55 5.99
C THR A 9 22.53 -24.83 6.20
N ALA A 10 23.43 -25.15 5.26
CA ALA A 10 24.33 -26.30 5.38
C ALA A 10 25.36 -26.04 6.51
N GLU A 11 25.80 -24.80 6.72
CA GLU A 11 26.69 -24.40 7.82
C GLU A 11 26.02 -24.52 9.19
N ILE A 12 24.74 -24.15 9.32
CA ILE A 12 23.96 -24.30 10.57
C ILE A 12 23.74 -25.79 10.89
N LEU A 13 23.37 -26.60 9.89
CA LEU A 13 23.23 -28.05 10.06
C LEU A 13 24.55 -28.72 10.40
N LEU A 14 25.64 -28.30 9.77
CA LEU A 14 26.98 -28.78 10.05
C LEU A 14 27.38 -28.44 11.50
N GLY A 15 27.10 -27.23 11.99
CA GLY A 15 27.35 -26.84 13.39
C GLY A 15 26.60 -27.73 14.37
N GLN A 16 25.33 -28.05 14.11
CA GLN A 16 24.54 -28.94 14.96
C GLN A 16 25.02 -30.39 14.91
N LEU A 17 25.38 -30.92 13.74
CA LEU A 17 25.93 -32.28 13.59
C LEU A 17 27.32 -32.41 14.22
N MET A 18 28.13 -31.34 14.18
CA MET A 18 29.46 -31.33 14.79
C MET A 18 29.44 -31.36 16.32
N THR A 19 28.35 -30.98 16.97
CA THR A 19 28.17 -31.10 18.42
C THR A 19 27.85 -32.55 18.85
N ILE A 20 27.39 -33.38 17.94
CA ILE A 20 26.92 -34.77 18.23
C ILE A 20 27.90 -35.82 17.75
N THR A 21 28.81 -35.48 16.83
CA THR A 21 29.76 -36.46 16.22
C THR A 21 31.17 -36.30 16.79
N CYS A 22 31.86 -37.45 16.98
CA CYS A 22 33.26 -37.46 17.32
C CYS A 22 34.13 -36.91 16.17
N ASP A 23 35.31 -36.37 16.49
CA ASP A 23 36.19 -35.65 15.54
C ASP A 23 36.56 -36.46 14.29
N ALA A 24 36.70 -37.80 14.43
CA ALA A 24 37.03 -38.69 13.33
C ALA A 24 35.98 -38.72 12.21
N ASN A 25 34.71 -38.43 12.50
CA ASN A 25 33.61 -38.46 11.52
C ASN A 25 33.26 -37.10 10.93
N LYS A 26 33.79 -35.99 11.46
CA LYS A 26 33.47 -34.62 11.01
C LYS A 26 33.82 -34.41 9.53
N GLN A 27 35.01 -34.83 9.10
CA GLN A 27 35.43 -34.64 7.69
C GLN A 27 34.57 -35.46 6.72
N ARG A 28 34.11 -36.61 7.15
CA ARG A 28 33.23 -37.49 6.34
C ARG A 28 31.81 -36.88 6.20
N VAL A 29 31.28 -36.30 7.25
CA VAL A 29 30.00 -35.58 7.24
C VAL A 29 30.09 -34.34 6.33
N VAL A 30 31.15 -33.57 6.40
CA VAL A 30 31.38 -32.40 5.52
C VAL A 30 31.45 -32.84 4.05
N SER A 31 32.18 -33.92 3.76
CA SER A 31 32.30 -34.47 2.40
C SER A 31 30.95 -34.97 1.83
N ILE A 32 30.12 -35.60 2.65
CA ILE A 32 28.78 -36.03 2.24
C ILE A 32 27.86 -34.83 2.01
N LEU A 33 27.79 -33.88 2.97
CA LEU A 33 26.90 -32.71 2.86
C LEU A 33 27.27 -31.79 1.67
N SER A 34 28.55 -31.76 1.28
CA SER A 34 29.01 -30.96 0.12
C SER A 34 28.57 -31.51 -1.22
N GLN A 35 28.09 -32.76 -1.29
CA GLN A 35 27.54 -33.37 -2.50
C GLN A 35 26.08 -33.00 -2.74
N TYR A 36 25.38 -32.49 -1.74
CA TYR A 36 23.96 -32.14 -1.80
C TYR A 36 23.75 -30.64 -1.77
N ASP A 37 22.86 -30.11 -2.62
CA ASP A 37 22.36 -28.74 -2.54
C ASP A 37 21.28 -28.67 -1.45
N ILE A 38 21.72 -28.56 -0.20
CA ILE A 38 20.81 -28.54 0.96
C ILE A 38 20.15 -27.17 1.01
N LYS A 39 18.96 -27.11 0.46
CA LYS A 39 18.05 -25.98 0.65
C LYS A 39 17.24 -26.21 1.93
N PRO A 40 16.96 -25.15 2.73
CA PRO A 40 16.03 -25.29 3.84
C PRO A 40 14.77 -25.93 3.27
N ALA A 41 14.36 -27.07 3.82
CA ALA A 41 13.03 -27.59 3.54
C ALA A 41 12.08 -26.42 3.82
N LEU A 42 11.33 -25.99 2.80
CA LEU A 42 10.21 -25.10 3.02
C LEU A 42 9.33 -25.85 4.02
N VAL A 43 9.49 -25.51 5.31
CA VAL A 43 8.61 -26.01 6.37
C VAL A 43 7.23 -25.74 5.84
N ALA A 44 6.49 -26.79 5.53
CA ALA A 44 5.16 -26.66 4.97
C ALA A 44 4.35 -25.88 6.01
N ILE A 45 4.13 -24.60 5.73
CA ILE A 45 3.46 -23.69 6.64
C ILE A 45 1.98 -24.01 6.52
N GLY A 46 1.47 -24.81 7.47
CA GLY A 46 0.07 -25.25 7.48
C GLY A 46 -0.14 -26.61 6.77
N HIS A 47 -1.40 -26.97 6.62
CA HIS A 47 -1.78 -28.21 5.95
C HIS A 47 -1.35 -28.19 4.47
N PRO A 48 -0.75 -29.27 3.92
CA PRO A 48 -0.27 -29.30 2.54
C PRO A 48 -1.34 -28.96 1.49
N ASP A 49 -2.56 -29.50 1.65
CA ASP A 49 -3.71 -29.22 0.79
C ASP A 49 -4.06 -27.73 0.78
N LEU A 50 -4.18 -27.10 1.96
CA LEU A 50 -4.47 -25.67 2.08
C LEU A 50 -3.38 -24.83 1.39
N THR A 51 -2.12 -25.19 1.57
CA THR A 51 -1.00 -24.49 0.92
C THR A 51 -1.05 -24.62 -0.60
N GLN A 52 -1.41 -25.80 -1.12
CA GLN A 52 -1.58 -26.02 -2.55
C GLN A 52 -2.76 -25.22 -3.13
N LYS A 53 -3.90 -25.21 -2.44
CA LYS A 53 -5.08 -24.44 -2.87
C LYS A 53 -4.84 -22.93 -2.83
N ILE A 54 -4.08 -22.42 -1.85
CA ILE A 54 -3.65 -21.02 -1.82
C ILE A 54 -2.79 -20.68 -3.05
N LYS A 55 -1.84 -21.53 -3.42
CA LYS A 55 -1.01 -21.33 -4.62
C LYS A 55 -1.87 -21.31 -5.89
N LEU A 56 -2.81 -22.25 -6.00
CA LEU A 56 -3.74 -22.33 -7.13
C LEU A 56 -4.59 -21.06 -7.25
N PHE A 57 -5.20 -20.62 -6.15
CA PHE A 57 -5.97 -19.39 -6.09
C PHE A 57 -5.15 -18.17 -6.53
N LEU A 58 -3.93 -18.01 -6.00
CA LEU A 58 -3.06 -16.88 -6.35
C LEU A 58 -2.66 -16.89 -7.82
N SER A 59 -2.43 -18.08 -8.39
CA SER A 59 -2.15 -18.25 -9.82
C SER A 59 -3.36 -17.90 -10.67
N GLY A 60 -4.57 -18.35 -10.31
CA GLY A 60 -5.81 -17.98 -10.97
C GLY A 60 -6.04 -16.47 -10.96
N LYS A 61 -5.88 -15.84 -9.79
CA LYS A 61 -6.03 -14.37 -9.65
C LYS A 61 -4.97 -13.58 -10.42
N LYS A 62 -3.79 -14.12 -10.61
CA LYS A 62 -2.76 -13.55 -11.49
C LYS A 62 -3.18 -13.59 -12.96
N LEU A 63 -3.73 -14.71 -13.40
CA LEU A 63 -4.26 -14.86 -14.77
C LEU A 63 -5.45 -13.95 -15.03
N GLU A 64 -6.31 -13.72 -14.02
CA GLU A 64 -7.41 -12.73 -14.09
C GLU A 64 -6.90 -11.27 -14.12
N GLY A 65 -5.60 -11.02 -14.11
CA GLY A 65 -5.01 -9.68 -14.19
C GLY A 65 -5.00 -8.88 -12.89
N LEU A 66 -5.10 -9.53 -11.72
CA LEU A 66 -5.00 -8.80 -10.46
C LEU A 66 -3.63 -8.13 -10.32
N ALA A 67 -3.66 -6.87 -9.86
CA ALA A 67 -2.45 -6.10 -9.63
C ALA A 67 -1.48 -6.81 -8.65
N GLU A 68 -0.18 -6.76 -8.94
CA GLU A 68 0.86 -7.43 -8.14
C GLU A 68 0.83 -7.03 -6.66
N SER A 69 0.51 -5.76 -6.35
CA SER A 69 0.36 -5.28 -4.98
C SER A 69 -0.80 -5.96 -4.24
N THR A 70 -1.90 -6.26 -4.94
CA THR A 70 -3.05 -7.00 -4.39
C THR A 70 -2.68 -8.45 -4.15
N LEU A 71 -1.98 -9.09 -5.10
CA LEU A 71 -1.49 -10.47 -4.95
C LEU A 71 -0.52 -10.60 -3.77
N LYS A 72 0.41 -9.64 -3.59
CA LYS A 72 1.30 -9.59 -2.42
C LYS A 72 0.50 -9.48 -1.10
N GLY A 73 -0.55 -8.65 -1.09
CA GLY A 73 -1.45 -8.52 0.06
C GLY A 73 -2.20 -9.83 0.35
N TYR A 74 -2.73 -10.49 -0.66
CA TYR A 74 -3.40 -11.79 -0.53
C TYR A 74 -2.45 -12.86 -0.01
N THR A 75 -1.26 -12.96 -0.61
CA THR A 75 -0.21 -13.90 -0.19
C THR A 75 0.14 -13.72 1.28
N HIS A 76 0.29 -12.48 1.74
CA HIS A 76 0.60 -12.18 3.14
C HIS A 76 -0.50 -12.68 4.09
N GLU A 77 -1.76 -12.32 3.84
CA GLU A 77 -2.89 -12.70 4.71
C GLU A 77 -3.14 -14.22 4.69
N LEU A 78 -3.08 -14.85 3.52
CA LEU A 78 -3.29 -16.30 3.38
C LEU A 78 -2.15 -17.10 4.00
N ARG A 79 -0.92 -16.60 3.97
CA ARG A 79 0.21 -17.21 4.67
C ARG A 79 0.02 -17.18 6.19
N ILE A 80 -0.51 -16.08 6.75
CA ILE A 80 -0.83 -15.99 8.18
C ILE A 80 -1.94 -16.98 8.53
N PHE A 81 -2.96 -17.09 7.68
CA PHE A 81 -4.06 -18.02 7.85
C PHE A 81 -3.56 -19.47 7.86
N ALA A 82 -2.80 -19.88 6.85
CA ALA A 82 -2.26 -21.22 6.73
C ALA A 82 -1.34 -21.62 7.89
N LYS A 83 -0.66 -20.68 8.55
CA LYS A 83 0.15 -20.96 9.74
C LYS A 83 -0.68 -21.35 10.98
N ARG A 84 -1.93 -20.87 11.05
CA ARG A 84 -2.79 -21.07 12.21
C ARG A 84 -3.82 -22.18 12.04
N VAL A 85 -4.18 -22.48 10.78
CA VAL A 85 -5.21 -23.47 10.47
C VAL A 85 -4.54 -24.69 9.82
N SER A 86 -4.42 -25.78 10.56
CA SER A 86 -3.81 -27.05 10.12
C SER A 86 -4.86 -28.06 9.72
N LYS A 87 -5.79 -27.67 8.82
CA LYS A 87 -6.86 -28.52 8.29
C LYS A 87 -6.81 -28.55 6.76
N ALA A 88 -7.28 -29.65 6.17
CA ALA A 88 -7.54 -29.69 4.73
C ALA A 88 -8.61 -28.66 4.36
N THR A 89 -8.52 -28.09 3.17
CA THR A 89 -9.41 -26.99 2.74
C THR A 89 -10.90 -27.39 2.79
N SER A 90 -11.22 -28.64 2.47
CA SER A 90 -12.57 -29.23 2.53
C SER A 90 -13.12 -29.39 3.95
N GLU A 91 -12.26 -29.46 4.96
CA GLU A 91 -12.61 -29.65 6.35
C GLU A 91 -12.77 -28.32 7.11
N ILE A 92 -12.38 -27.20 6.49
CA ILE A 92 -12.47 -25.90 7.11
C ILE A 92 -13.93 -25.45 7.16
N THR A 93 -14.45 -25.29 8.35
CA THR A 93 -15.85 -24.90 8.60
C THR A 93 -15.97 -23.39 8.87
N THR A 94 -17.21 -22.89 8.84
CA THR A 94 -17.52 -21.51 9.28
C THR A 94 -17.11 -21.28 10.74
N ALA A 95 -17.20 -22.31 11.59
CA ALA A 95 -16.79 -22.23 13.01
C ALA A 95 -15.27 -22.02 13.12
N ASP A 96 -14.47 -22.78 12.37
CA ASP A 96 -13.01 -22.62 12.34
C ASP A 96 -12.61 -21.19 11.95
N LEU A 97 -13.27 -20.63 10.93
CA LEU A 97 -13.00 -19.27 10.49
C LEU A 97 -13.40 -18.22 11.54
N ARG A 98 -14.49 -18.44 12.27
CA ARG A 98 -14.89 -17.55 13.38
C ARG A 98 -13.87 -17.61 14.51
N ILE A 99 -13.39 -18.78 14.89
CA ILE A 99 -12.35 -18.96 15.91
C ILE A 99 -11.07 -18.25 15.46
N TYR A 100 -10.60 -18.50 14.23
CA TYR A 100 -9.43 -17.83 13.68
C TYR A 100 -9.54 -16.30 13.70
N LEU A 101 -10.70 -15.75 13.35
CA LEU A 101 -10.93 -14.31 13.36
C LEU A 101 -11.05 -13.74 14.78
N SER A 102 -11.63 -14.48 15.74
CA SER A 102 -11.71 -14.04 17.13
C SER A 102 -10.33 -14.01 17.83
N GLU A 103 -9.43 -14.91 17.48
CA GLU A 103 -8.04 -14.89 17.95
C GLU A 103 -7.22 -13.69 17.44
N CYS A 104 -7.78 -12.92 16.52
CA CYS A 104 -7.16 -11.73 15.96
C CYS A 104 -7.68 -10.43 16.61
N ASP A 105 -8.15 -10.47 17.84
CA ASP A 105 -8.73 -9.37 18.62
C ASP A 105 -7.78 -8.18 18.81
N HIS A 106 -6.46 -8.45 18.84
CA HIS A 106 -5.42 -7.42 18.87
C HIS A 106 -5.36 -6.54 17.61
N LEU A 107 -6.07 -6.91 16.54
CA LEU A 107 -6.11 -6.16 15.29
C LEU A 107 -7.23 -5.11 15.30
N LYS A 108 -6.96 -3.99 14.63
CA LYS A 108 -8.00 -3.00 14.32
C LYS A 108 -9.09 -3.62 13.44
N THR A 109 -10.35 -3.24 13.65
CA THR A 109 -11.51 -3.72 12.88
C THR A 109 -11.28 -3.63 11.35
N SER A 110 -10.61 -2.59 10.87
CA SER A 110 -10.27 -2.44 9.45
C SER A 110 -9.31 -3.51 8.94
N SER A 111 -8.33 -3.91 9.74
CA SER A 111 -7.38 -4.99 9.40
C SER A 111 -8.07 -6.35 9.41
N LEU A 112 -8.94 -6.57 10.39
CA LEU A 112 -9.74 -7.79 10.48
C LEU A 112 -10.72 -7.91 9.30
N ALA A 113 -11.37 -6.79 8.92
CA ALA A 113 -12.23 -6.74 7.73
C ALA A 113 -11.47 -7.04 6.43
N LYS A 114 -10.23 -6.54 6.29
CA LYS A 114 -9.35 -6.88 5.16
C LYS A 114 -9.04 -8.37 5.14
N ARG A 115 -8.68 -8.96 6.28
CA ARG A 115 -8.39 -10.39 6.42
C ARG A 115 -9.58 -11.24 6.00
N LEU A 116 -10.77 -10.93 6.53
CA LEU A 116 -12.02 -11.58 6.15
C LEU A 116 -12.30 -11.44 4.64
N SER A 117 -12.07 -10.26 4.05
CA SER A 117 -12.25 -10.04 2.61
C SER A 117 -11.35 -10.94 1.76
N VAL A 118 -10.10 -11.16 2.17
CA VAL A 118 -9.17 -12.07 1.49
C VAL A 118 -9.63 -13.53 1.58
N LEU A 119 -10.08 -13.96 2.77
CA LEU A 119 -10.64 -15.30 2.95
C LEU A 119 -11.88 -15.52 2.11
N LYS A 120 -12.81 -14.55 2.07
CA LYS A 120 -13.99 -14.60 1.20
C LYS A 120 -13.62 -14.69 -0.28
N SER A 121 -12.61 -13.95 -0.72
CA SER A 121 -12.14 -14.01 -2.10
C SER A 121 -11.57 -15.38 -2.44
N MET A 122 -10.81 -16.00 -1.53
CA MET A 122 -10.23 -17.32 -1.75
C MET A 122 -11.28 -18.44 -1.73
N PHE A 123 -12.07 -18.54 -0.65
CA PHE A 123 -13.03 -19.62 -0.51
C PHE A 123 -14.18 -19.51 -1.51
N GLY A 124 -14.62 -18.27 -1.83
CA GLY A 124 -15.60 -18.02 -2.87
C GLY A 124 -15.09 -18.47 -4.25
N TRP A 125 -13.82 -18.17 -4.57
CA TRP A 125 -13.19 -18.63 -5.81
C TRP A 125 -13.04 -20.17 -5.84
N LEU A 126 -12.57 -20.78 -4.75
CA LEU A 126 -12.46 -22.24 -4.67
C LEU A 126 -13.82 -22.95 -4.85
N SER A 127 -14.90 -22.34 -4.33
CA SER A 127 -16.25 -22.88 -4.51
C SER A 127 -16.78 -22.66 -5.94
N SER A 128 -16.46 -21.53 -6.59
CA SER A 128 -16.84 -21.28 -7.98
C SER A 128 -16.10 -22.15 -9.00
N GLU A 129 -14.88 -22.57 -8.66
CA GLU A 129 -14.09 -23.54 -9.44
C GLU A 129 -14.40 -25.02 -9.07
N GLU A 130 -15.44 -25.24 -8.26
CA GLU A 130 -15.88 -26.58 -7.82
C GLU A 130 -14.80 -27.39 -7.07
N ILE A 131 -13.75 -26.70 -6.57
CA ILE A 131 -12.66 -27.33 -5.81
C ILE A 131 -13.10 -27.71 -4.40
N ILE A 132 -14.06 -26.95 -3.84
CA ILE A 132 -14.73 -27.22 -2.58
C ILE A 132 -16.25 -27.16 -2.79
N GLN A 133 -16.99 -28.01 -2.10
CA GLN A 133 -18.46 -28.08 -2.24
C GLN A 133 -19.18 -26.83 -1.71
N HIS A 134 -18.66 -26.26 -0.60
CA HIS A 134 -19.31 -25.14 0.08
C HIS A 134 -18.28 -24.08 0.48
N ASP A 135 -18.64 -22.81 0.29
CA ASP A 135 -17.88 -21.69 0.79
C ASP A 135 -18.14 -21.48 2.30
N PRO A 136 -17.17 -21.78 3.20
CA PRO A 136 -17.33 -21.61 4.64
C PRO A 136 -17.43 -20.16 5.08
N THR A 137 -17.09 -19.19 4.20
CA THR A 137 -17.16 -17.75 4.51
C THR A 137 -18.53 -17.15 4.26
N LYS A 138 -19.42 -17.85 3.51
CA LYS A 138 -20.71 -17.31 3.04
C LYS A 138 -21.60 -16.82 4.20
N ARG A 139 -21.57 -17.51 5.36
CA ARG A 139 -22.36 -17.17 6.55
C ARG A 139 -21.69 -16.12 7.45
N ILE A 140 -20.50 -15.63 7.13
CA ILE A 140 -19.80 -14.59 7.91
C ILE A 140 -20.16 -13.23 7.32
N ARG A 141 -20.86 -12.40 8.10
CA ARG A 141 -21.20 -11.04 7.68
C ARG A 141 -19.97 -10.15 7.64
N PRO A 142 -19.89 -9.19 6.69
CA PRO A 142 -18.84 -8.17 6.71
C PRO A 142 -18.83 -7.43 8.04
N LEU A 143 -17.63 -7.15 8.55
CA LEU A 143 -17.48 -6.36 9.77
C LEU A 143 -17.89 -4.91 9.51
N LYS A 144 -18.67 -4.33 10.41
CA LYS A 144 -19.00 -2.91 10.36
C LYS A 144 -17.71 -2.11 10.54
N LYS A 145 -17.34 -1.37 9.51
CA LYS A 145 -16.19 -0.43 9.60
C LYS A 145 -16.67 0.83 10.29
N GLU A 146 -15.92 1.29 11.29
CA GLU A 146 -16.09 2.65 11.78
C GLU A 146 -15.79 3.62 10.64
N GLN A 147 -16.73 4.47 10.30
CA GLN A 147 -16.52 5.56 9.36
C GLN A 147 -15.69 6.62 10.08
N ARG A 148 -14.37 6.54 9.94
CA ARG A 148 -13.47 7.61 10.38
C ARG A 148 -13.32 8.57 9.23
N VAL A 149 -13.98 9.72 9.32
CA VAL A 149 -13.71 10.84 8.41
C VAL A 149 -12.32 11.36 8.77
N ALA A 150 -11.35 11.15 7.88
CA ALA A 150 -10.04 11.76 8.04
C ALA A 150 -10.23 13.29 7.94
N LYS A 151 -9.88 14.03 9.00
CA LYS A 151 -9.99 15.48 9.00
C LYS A 151 -8.94 16.06 8.06
N ALA A 152 -9.36 16.80 7.03
CA ALA A 152 -8.47 17.56 6.17
C ALA A 152 -7.60 18.53 7.00
N LEU A 153 -6.48 18.94 6.44
CA LEU A 153 -5.68 20.02 7.02
C LEU A 153 -6.43 21.34 6.83
N THR A 154 -6.35 22.22 7.80
CA THR A 154 -6.75 23.62 7.62
C THR A 154 -5.70 24.36 6.77
N ILE A 155 -6.03 25.59 6.35
CA ILE A 155 -5.07 26.42 5.59
C ILE A 155 -3.85 26.74 6.48
N GLU A 156 -4.08 27.05 7.76
CA GLU A 156 -3.03 27.34 8.73
C GLU A 156 -2.12 26.13 8.94
N GLU A 157 -2.69 24.93 9.14
CA GLU A 157 -1.89 23.69 9.28
C GLU A 157 -1.07 23.39 8.03
N LEU A 158 -1.63 23.67 6.84
CA LEU A 158 -0.89 23.50 5.58
C LEU A 158 0.27 24.52 5.50
N GLU A 159 0.10 25.77 5.93
CA GLU A 159 1.19 26.74 6.00
C GLU A 159 2.24 26.36 7.04
N MET A 160 1.85 25.90 8.23
CA MET A 160 2.79 25.36 9.22
C MET A 160 3.67 24.24 8.66
N ILE A 161 3.07 23.30 7.88
CA ILE A 161 3.82 22.26 7.18
C ILE A 161 4.76 22.84 6.13
N ARG A 162 4.35 23.86 5.40
CA ARG A 162 5.15 24.57 4.41
C ARG A 162 6.36 25.25 5.01
N GLU A 163 6.18 25.93 6.15
CA GLU A 163 7.25 26.60 6.90
C GLU A 163 8.25 25.61 7.50
N ALA A 164 7.79 24.43 7.89
CA ALA A 164 8.63 23.37 8.43
C ALA A 164 9.54 22.68 7.39
N CYS A 165 9.41 23.01 6.10
CA CYS A 165 10.26 22.48 5.04
C CYS A 165 11.64 23.16 5.05
N VAL A 166 12.70 22.41 5.30
CA VAL A 166 14.08 22.93 5.39
C VAL A 166 14.85 22.83 4.06
N SER A 167 14.35 22.09 3.09
CA SER A 167 15.00 21.93 1.80
C SER A 167 14.06 22.25 0.64
N PRO A 168 14.58 22.69 -0.53
CA PRO A 168 13.78 22.87 -1.74
C PRO A 168 13.04 21.60 -2.17
N ARG A 169 13.62 20.41 -1.91
CA ARG A 169 12.99 19.12 -2.20
C ARG A 169 11.77 18.88 -1.33
N GLU A 170 11.87 19.08 -0.02
CA GLU A 170 10.77 18.95 0.91
C GLU A 170 9.62 19.89 0.54
N ARG A 171 9.95 21.17 0.27
CA ARG A 171 8.95 22.14 -0.14
C ARG A 171 8.27 21.77 -1.44
N ALA A 172 9.03 21.36 -2.46
CA ALA A 172 8.48 20.89 -3.72
C ALA A 172 7.58 19.65 -3.54
N LEU A 173 7.98 18.71 -2.68
CA LEU A 173 7.22 17.50 -2.39
C LEU A 173 5.85 17.84 -1.76
N VAL A 174 5.83 18.69 -0.75
CA VAL A 174 4.59 19.13 -0.08
C VAL A 174 3.67 19.84 -1.07
N GLU A 175 4.20 20.77 -1.87
CA GLU A 175 3.40 21.52 -2.86
C GLU A 175 2.85 20.61 -3.96
N VAL A 176 3.65 19.64 -4.46
CA VAL A 176 3.19 18.69 -5.47
C VAL A 176 2.12 17.74 -4.92
N LEU A 177 2.32 17.20 -3.71
CA LEU A 177 1.32 16.34 -3.05
C LEU A 177 -0.03 17.06 -2.90
N TYR A 178 0.00 18.32 -2.49
CA TYR A 178 -1.20 19.13 -2.27
C TYR A 178 -1.84 19.55 -3.60
N ALA A 179 -1.07 20.16 -4.50
CA ALA A 179 -1.62 20.77 -5.72
C ALA A 179 -2.21 19.74 -6.69
N THR A 180 -1.56 18.57 -6.81
CA THR A 180 -2.01 17.53 -7.75
C THR A 180 -3.13 16.66 -7.20
N GLY A 181 -3.27 16.57 -5.87
CA GLY A 181 -4.15 15.59 -5.23
C GLY A 181 -3.85 14.14 -5.65
N GLY A 182 -2.69 13.88 -6.25
CA GLY A 182 -2.28 12.57 -6.76
C GLY A 182 -2.17 11.50 -5.67
N ARG A 183 -2.32 10.24 -6.05
CA ARG A 183 -2.03 9.12 -5.12
C ARG A 183 -0.53 9.02 -4.91
N LEU A 184 -0.12 8.56 -3.72
CA LEU A 184 1.31 8.39 -3.39
C LEU A 184 2.09 7.62 -4.46
N SER A 185 1.52 6.51 -4.96
CA SER A 185 2.14 5.71 -6.01
C SER A 185 2.22 6.41 -7.37
N GLU A 186 1.30 7.32 -7.67
CA GLU A 186 1.31 8.15 -8.88
C GLU A 186 2.44 9.18 -8.78
N ILE A 187 2.50 9.93 -7.66
CA ILE A 187 3.59 10.89 -7.38
C ILE A 187 4.97 10.23 -7.42
N GLN A 188 5.08 9.04 -6.82
CA GLN A 188 6.31 8.26 -6.79
C GLN A 188 6.82 7.89 -8.20
N LYS A 189 5.91 7.60 -9.12
CA LYS A 189 6.25 7.21 -10.50
C LYS A 189 6.55 8.37 -11.43
N MET A 190 6.16 9.60 -11.09
CA MET A 190 6.40 10.78 -11.94
C MET A 190 7.87 10.93 -12.29
N SER A 191 8.13 11.33 -13.54
CA SER A 191 9.47 11.69 -14.03
C SER A 191 9.47 13.16 -14.43
N ARG A 192 10.65 13.80 -14.33
CA ARG A 192 10.81 15.23 -14.67
C ARG A 192 10.59 15.52 -16.15
N ASN A 193 10.80 14.51 -17.01
CA ASN A 193 10.63 14.63 -18.45
C ASN A 193 9.16 14.50 -18.90
N ASP A 194 8.27 14.00 -18.03
CA ASP A 194 6.86 13.79 -18.35
C ASP A 194 6.01 15.05 -18.07
N ILE A 195 6.63 16.12 -17.53
CA ILE A 195 5.94 17.34 -17.14
C ILE A 195 5.72 18.24 -18.35
N ASP A 196 4.47 18.56 -18.62
CA ASP A 196 4.11 19.66 -19.50
C ASP A 196 4.16 20.98 -18.71
N TYR A 197 5.21 21.77 -18.98
CA TYR A 197 5.45 23.04 -18.31
C TYR A 197 4.54 24.17 -18.81
N GLN A 198 3.91 24.02 -19.97
CA GLN A 198 2.95 25.02 -20.50
C GLN A 198 1.56 24.75 -19.92
N ALA A 199 1.10 23.51 -19.97
CA ALA A 199 -0.18 23.11 -19.39
C ALA A 199 -0.12 22.96 -17.86
N LEU A 200 1.06 23.06 -17.22
CA LEU A 200 1.29 22.80 -15.79
C LEU A 200 0.69 21.44 -15.36
N SER A 201 0.94 20.41 -16.14
CA SER A 201 0.32 19.09 -15.94
C SER A 201 1.29 17.94 -16.13
N VAL A 202 0.89 16.76 -15.69
CA VAL A 202 1.57 15.49 -15.95
C VAL A 202 0.52 14.39 -16.06
N LEU A 203 0.70 13.46 -16.99
CA LEU A 203 -0.13 12.28 -17.10
C LEU A 203 0.27 11.26 -16.03
N VAL A 204 -0.70 10.76 -15.30
CA VAL A 204 -0.50 9.71 -14.30
C VAL A 204 -1.35 8.49 -14.63
N ILE A 205 -0.79 7.31 -14.36
CA ILE A 205 -1.49 6.03 -14.56
C ILE A 205 -2.10 5.61 -13.22
N GLY A 206 -3.42 5.61 -13.18
CA GLY A 206 -4.21 5.26 -12.00
C GLY A 206 -4.55 3.77 -11.89
N LYS A 207 -5.51 3.44 -11.03
CA LYS A 207 -6.02 2.08 -10.88
C LYS A 207 -6.68 1.61 -12.18
N GLY A 208 -6.39 0.37 -12.59
CA GLY A 208 -6.91 -0.21 -13.83
C GLY A 208 -6.23 0.31 -15.10
N ASN A 209 -4.99 0.80 -14.97
CA ASN A 209 -4.18 1.32 -16.09
C ASN A 209 -4.83 2.50 -16.85
N LYS A 210 -5.71 3.25 -16.17
CA LYS A 210 -6.35 4.43 -16.74
C LYS A 210 -5.47 5.65 -16.55
N GLU A 211 -5.19 6.34 -17.65
CA GLU A 211 -4.44 7.59 -17.64
C GLU A 211 -5.34 8.77 -17.32
N ARG A 212 -4.82 9.74 -16.60
CA ARG A 212 -5.43 11.04 -16.42
C ARG A 212 -4.39 12.13 -16.21
N PRO A 213 -4.66 13.37 -16.62
CA PRO A 213 -3.83 14.49 -16.24
C PRO A 213 -4.04 14.82 -14.76
N VAL A 214 -2.96 15.24 -14.10
CA VAL A 214 -3.00 15.96 -12.83
C VAL A 214 -2.29 17.29 -13.01
N TYR A 215 -2.73 18.32 -12.30
CA TYR A 215 -2.32 19.71 -12.54
C TYR A 215 -1.50 20.24 -11.38
N PHE A 216 -0.49 21.02 -11.70
CA PHE A 216 0.30 21.74 -10.72
C PHE A 216 -0.26 23.17 -10.59
N SER A 217 -0.32 23.68 -9.37
CA SER A 217 -0.51 25.12 -9.18
C SER A 217 0.78 25.88 -9.56
N PHE A 218 0.68 27.17 -9.84
CA PHE A 218 1.85 28.04 -10.08
C PHE A 218 2.85 27.95 -8.91
N LYS A 219 2.36 27.91 -7.67
CA LYS A 219 3.17 27.76 -6.46
C LYS A 219 3.92 26.43 -6.45
N ALA A 220 3.23 25.31 -6.76
CA ALA A 220 3.85 24.01 -6.85
C ALA A 220 4.92 23.95 -7.94
N MET A 221 4.63 24.49 -9.12
CA MET A 221 5.57 24.54 -10.24
C MET A 221 6.79 25.41 -9.91
N TYR A 222 6.61 26.54 -9.25
CA TYR A 222 7.72 27.41 -8.80
C TYR A 222 8.69 26.64 -7.89
N HIS A 223 8.16 26.00 -6.83
CA HIS A 223 9.00 25.25 -5.89
C HIS A 223 9.61 24.01 -6.53
N LEU A 224 8.89 23.36 -7.44
CA LEU A 224 9.40 22.23 -8.21
C LEU A 224 10.58 22.63 -9.10
N LYS A 225 10.48 23.72 -9.87
CA LYS A 225 11.59 24.26 -10.66
C LYS A 225 12.79 24.61 -9.79
N LYS A 226 12.58 25.28 -8.63
CA LYS A 226 13.64 25.60 -7.68
C LYS A 226 14.37 24.37 -7.15
N TYR A 227 13.65 23.26 -6.91
CA TYR A 227 14.24 21.98 -6.55
C TYR A 227 15.02 21.37 -7.71
N LEU A 228 14.41 21.27 -8.90
CA LEU A 228 15.04 20.66 -10.08
C LEU A 228 16.31 21.38 -10.50
N MET A 229 16.37 22.71 -10.39
CA MET A 229 17.58 23.51 -10.67
C MET A 229 18.75 23.19 -9.73
N LYS A 230 18.49 22.73 -8.50
CA LYS A 230 19.50 22.35 -7.53
C LYS A 230 19.96 20.89 -7.66
N ARG A 231 19.31 20.10 -8.52
CA ARG A 231 19.69 18.70 -8.76
C ARG A 231 20.93 18.62 -9.63
N ILE A 232 21.86 17.77 -9.20
CA ILE A 232 23.12 17.49 -9.91
C ILE A 232 23.15 16.08 -10.56
N ASP A 233 22.12 15.27 -10.28
CA ASP A 233 21.98 13.91 -10.79
C ASP A 233 21.26 13.88 -12.15
N LYS A 234 21.39 12.74 -12.84
CA LYS A 234 20.75 12.48 -14.15
C LYS A 234 19.51 11.59 -14.06
N ASP A 235 19.10 11.15 -12.85
CA ASP A 235 17.95 10.27 -12.69
C ASP A 235 16.67 10.93 -13.21
N PRO A 236 15.86 10.26 -14.05
CA PRO A 236 14.64 10.84 -14.60
C PRO A 236 13.53 11.05 -13.56
N ALA A 237 13.59 10.39 -12.41
CA ALA A 237 12.56 10.53 -11.39
C ALA A 237 12.33 11.98 -10.97
N LEU A 238 11.06 12.35 -10.70
CA LEU A 238 10.73 13.67 -10.21
C LEU A 238 11.36 13.93 -8.83
N PHE A 239 11.26 12.97 -7.92
CA PHE A 239 11.88 13.05 -6.60
C PHE A 239 12.90 11.94 -6.40
N VAL A 240 14.11 12.32 -5.97
CA VAL A 240 15.21 11.41 -5.69
C VAL A 240 15.68 11.48 -4.24
N SER A 241 16.36 10.42 -3.78
CA SER A 241 17.00 10.39 -2.47
C SER A 241 18.14 11.42 -2.36
N GLU A 242 18.38 11.98 -1.18
CA GLU A 242 19.52 12.89 -0.94
C GLU A 242 20.85 12.16 -0.93
N ARG A 243 20.82 10.90 -0.46
CA ARG A 243 22.04 10.10 -0.38
C ARG A 243 22.40 9.53 -1.74
N ARG A 244 23.69 9.48 -2.03
CA ARG A 244 24.20 8.78 -3.22
C ARG A 244 24.07 7.26 -3.08
N PRO A 245 23.78 6.53 -4.17
CA PRO A 245 23.39 7.07 -5.46
C PRO A 245 21.99 7.70 -5.39
N HIS A 246 21.82 8.87 -6.04
CA HIS A 246 20.51 9.54 -6.11
C HIS A 246 19.57 8.68 -6.96
N GLN A 247 18.60 8.05 -6.31
CA GLN A 247 17.64 7.15 -6.93
C GLN A 247 16.22 7.62 -6.67
N ARG A 248 15.30 7.21 -7.53
CA ARG A 248 13.86 7.46 -7.36
C ARG A 248 13.41 7.19 -5.94
N LEU A 249 12.81 8.18 -5.31
CA LEU A 249 12.32 8.06 -3.94
C LEU A 249 11.19 7.02 -3.87
N SER A 250 11.30 6.05 -2.99
CA SER A 250 10.27 5.04 -2.81
C SER A 250 9.03 5.61 -2.11
N CYS A 251 7.86 4.95 -2.23
CA CYS A 251 6.66 5.34 -1.46
C CYS A 251 6.94 5.46 0.04
N ARG A 252 7.68 4.51 0.62
CA ARG A 252 8.10 4.58 2.04
C ARG A 252 9.05 5.74 2.32
N GLY A 253 9.88 6.12 1.34
CA GLY A 253 10.75 7.29 1.42
C GLY A 253 9.93 8.58 1.51
N ILE A 254 8.93 8.73 0.63
CA ILE A 254 8.00 9.88 0.64
C ILE A 254 7.22 9.94 1.96
N GLU A 255 6.67 8.81 2.43
CA GLU A 255 5.94 8.73 3.70
C GLU A 255 6.81 9.15 4.89
N ARG A 256 8.07 8.69 4.92
CA ARG A 256 9.03 9.06 5.96
C ARG A 256 9.33 10.56 5.93
N GLU A 257 9.55 11.11 4.75
CA GLU A 257 9.87 12.53 4.58
C GLU A 257 8.70 13.42 5.02
N VAL A 258 7.49 13.11 4.58
CA VAL A 258 6.26 13.80 5.02
C VAL A 258 6.10 13.72 6.54
N LYS A 259 6.38 12.56 7.15
CA LYS A 259 6.32 12.39 8.60
C LYS A 259 7.37 13.22 9.35
N VAL A 260 8.58 13.36 8.78
CA VAL A 260 9.64 14.19 9.37
C VAL A 260 9.27 15.67 9.30
N ILE A 261 8.76 16.15 8.16
CA ILE A 261 8.27 17.52 7.99
C ILE A 261 7.13 17.80 8.98
N ALA A 262 6.15 16.89 9.05
CA ALA A 262 5.03 17.00 9.97
C ALA A 262 5.46 17.12 11.44
N LYS A 263 6.45 16.32 11.85
CA LYS A 263 6.98 16.40 13.22
C LYS A 263 7.62 17.77 13.53
N ARG A 264 8.22 18.41 12.52
CA ARG A 264 8.82 19.75 12.66
C ARG A 264 7.76 20.88 12.62
N SER A 265 6.62 20.65 11.97
CA SER A 265 5.56 21.63 11.80
C SER A 265 4.67 21.82 13.03
N GLU A 266 4.84 21.00 14.09
CA GLU A 266 4.03 21.03 15.31
C GLU A 266 2.52 20.80 15.06
N VAL A 267 2.12 20.40 13.85
CA VAL A 267 0.74 20.04 13.54
C VAL A 267 0.34 18.80 14.31
N THR A 268 -0.71 18.87 15.12
CA THR A 268 -1.16 17.77 15.99
C THR A 268 -1.83 16.62 15.25
N LYS A 269 -2.34 16.89 14.04
CA LYS A 269 -2.93 15.87 13.18
C LYS A 269 -1.87 14.89 12.65
N ASN A 270 -2.26 13.63 12.45
CA ASN A 270 -1.39 12.67 11.78
C ASN A 270 -1.29 13.02 10.29
N VAL A 271 -0.13 13.57 9.88
CA VAL A 271 0.14 13.98 8.50
C VAL A 271 0.80 12.84 7.72
N TYR A 272 0.24 12.50 6.59
CA TYR A 272 0.70 11.47 5.66
C TYR A 272 0.30 11.84 4.22
N PRO A 273 0.89 11.26 3.17
CA PRO A 273 0.64 11.71 1.79
C PRO A 273 -0.84 11.78 1.39
N HIS A 274 -1.66 10.83 1.81
CA HIS A 274 -3.09 10.87 1.49
C HIS A 274 -3.88 12.00 2.16
N ILE A 275 -3.37 12.61 3.25
CA ILE A 275 -4.05 13.75 3.87
C ILE A 275 -4.00 14.98 2.95
N PHE A 276 -2.92 15.17 2.19
CA PHE A 276 -2.83 16.27 1.21
C PHE A 276 -3.88 16.11 0.10
N ARG A 277 -4.08 14.89 -0.38
CA ARG A 277 -5.14 14.58 -1.35
C ARG A 277 -6.53 14.82 -0.75
N HIS A 278 -6.72 14.46 0.50
CA HIS A 278 -7.96 14.72 1.22
C HIS A 278 -8.19 16.22 1.40
N THR A 279 -7.15 16.96 1.78
CA THR A 279 -7.18 18.42 1.90
C THR A 279 -7.46 19.10 0.56
N PHE A 280 -6.82 18.65 -0.52
CA PHE A 280 -7.12 19.11 -1.88
C PHE A 280 -8.61 18.99 -2.21
N ALA A 281 -9.18 17.79 -2.03
CA ALA A 281 -10.59 17.56 -2.32
C ALA A 281 -11.52 18.43 -1.47
N THR A 282 -11.26 18.48 -0.15
CA THR A 282 -12.09 19.24 0.79
C THR A 282 -12.05 20.74 0.50
N LEU A 283 -10.86 21.31 0.25
CA LEU A 283 -10.73 22.73 -0.04
C LEU A 283 -11.30 23.10 -1.42
N MET A 284 -11.17 22.26 -2.44
CA MET A 284 -11.83 22.49 -3.73
C MET A 284 -13.35 22.54 -3.59
N LEU A 285 -13.94 21.56 -2.90
CA LEU A 285 -15.38 21.55 -2.63
C LEU A 285 -15.81 22.72 -1.75
N ALA A 286 -14.99 23.10 -0.75
CA ALA A 286 -15.24 24.26 0.09
C ALA A 286 -15.24 25.58 -0.72
N ASN A 287 -14.38 25.67 -1.72
CA ASN A 287 -14.30 26.83 -2.62
C ASN A 287 -15.30 26.80 -3.78
N GLY A 288 -16.24 25.83 -3.83
CA GLY A 288 -17.32 25.83 -4.80
C GLY A 288 -17.11 24.92 -6.00
N ALA A 289 -16.03 24.16 -6.08
CA ALA A 289 -15.86 23.22 -7.17
C ALA A 289 -16.98 22.15 -7.16
N GLU A 290 -17.44 21.80 -8.35
CA GLU A 290 -18.42 20.75 -8.52
C GLU A 290 -17.84 19.38 -8.11
N LEU A 291 -18.66 18.56 -7.45
CA LEU A 291 -18.25 17.23 -7.00
C LEU A 291 -17.73 16.36 -8.16
N ALA A 292 -18.41 16.43 -9.32
CA ALA A 292 -18.01 15.67 -10.52
C ALA A 292 -16.60 16.07 -11.01
N SER A 293 -16.29 17.36 -11.00
CA SER A 293 -14.96 17.88 -11.36
C SER A 293 -13.87 17.38 -10.39
N VAL A 294 -14.16 17.42 -9.08
CA VAL A 294 -13.22 16.91 -8.06
C VAL A 294 -13.03 15.38 -8.19
N GLN A 295 -14.10 14.63 -8.50
CA GLN A 295 -14.02 13.20 -8.76
C GLN A 295 -13.12 12.87 -9.96
N ALA A 296 -13.32 13.60 -11.07
CA ALA A 296 -12.52 13.45 -12.29
C ALA A 296 -11.04 13.73 -12.03
N LEU A 297 -10.72 14.85 -11.36
CA LEU A 297 -9.34 15.21 -10.99
C LEU A 297 -8.67 14.17 -10.10
N LEU A 298 -9.41 13.63 -9.13
CA LEU A 298 -8.91 12.59 -8.27
C LEU A 298 -8.83 11.20 -8.95
N GLY A 299 -9.58 10.97 -10.02
CA GLY A 299 -9.67 9.68 -10.68
C GLY A 299 -10.32 8.63 -9.77
N HIS A 300 -11.45 8.97 -9.14
CA HIS A 300 -12.28 8.04 -8.41
C HIS A 300 -13.24 7.36 -9.37
N SER A 301 -13.13 6.03 -9.51
CA SER A 301 -14.06 5.23 -10.29
C SER A 301 -15.40 5.02 -9.57
N ASP A 302 -15.42 5.18 -8.25
CA ASP A 302 -16.59 5.05 -7.40
C ASP A 302 -16.94 6.39 -6.75
N PRO A 303 -18.10 6.98 -7.05
CA PRO A 303 -18.59 8.21 -6.46
C PRO A 303 -18.63 8.20 -4.93
N SER A 304 -18.91 7.05 -4.31
CA SER A 304 -18.97 6.89 -2.86
C SER A 304 -17.67 7.30 -2.17
N THR A 305 -16.54 7.16 -2.85
CA THR A 305 -15.22 7.55 -2.34
C THR A 305 -15.06 9.07 -2.21
N THR A 306 -15.80 9.87 -3.00
CA THR A 306 -15.76 11.34 -2.94
C THR A 306 -16.88 11.90 -2.07
N MET A 307 -17.98 11.15 -1.90
CA MET A 307 -19.06 11.54 -0.99
C MET A 307 -18.61 11.77 0.46
N ILE A 308 -17.53 11.12 0.88
CA ILE A 308 -16.93 11.31 2.20
C ILE A 308 -16.52 12.78 2.44
N TYR A 309 -16.23 13.54 1.38
CA TYR A 309 -15.84 14.96 1.45
C TYR A 309 -17.05 15.90 1.50
N VAL A 310 -18.22 15.46 1.07
CA VAL A 310 -19.46 16.28 1.02
C VAL A 310 -20.06 16.48 2.41
N ASP A 311 -19.89 15.51 3.31
CA ASP A 311 -20.43 15.61 4.68
C ASP A 311 -19.73 16.64 5.57
N VAL A 312 -18.60 17.20 5.12
CA VAL A 312 -17.82 18.20 5.88
C VAL A 312 -18.42 19.62 5.78
N THR A 313 -19.42 19.86 4.92
CA THR A 313 -19.94 21.23 4.67
C THR A 313 -21.43 21.36 4.96
N ASN A 314 -21.84 21.17 6.23
CA ASN A 314 -23.19 21.54 6.67
C ASN A 314 -23.52 23.03 6.42
N GLU A 315 -22.53 23.91 6.48
CA GLU A 315 -22.69 25.32 6.14
C GLU A 315 -23.08 25.56 4.67
N LYS A 316 -22.51 24.78 3.73
CA LYS A 316 -22.90 24.86 2.31
C LYS A 316 -24.31 24.32 2.03
N ARG A 317 -24.78 23.32 2.78
CA ARG A 317 -26.18 22.87 2.65
C ARG A 317 -27.13 23.99 3.02
N LYS A 318 -26.81 24.74 4.07
CA LYS A 318 -27.59 25.91 4.48
C LYS A 318 -27.53 27.03 3.45
N GLN A 319 -26.36 27.33 2.90
CA GLN A 319 -26.19 28.32 1.83
C GLN A 319 -26.90 27.90 0.54
N SER A 320 -26.76 26.65 0.09
CA SER A 320 -27.45 26.12 -1.09
C SER A 320 -28.96 26.15 -0.89
N HIS A 321 -29.46 25.80 0.30
CA HIS A 321 -30.89 25.90 0.60
C HIS A 321 -31.38 27.34 0.45
N HIS A 322 -30.66 28.33 0.98
CA HIS A 322 -31.01 29.74 0.84
C HIS A 322 -30.86 30.27 -0.58
N GLN A 323 -29.91 29.75 -1.35
CA GLN A 323 -29.61 30.23 -2.70
C GLN A 323 -30.55 29.66 -3.75
N TYR A 324 -30.97 28.41 -3.61
CA TYR A 324 -31.71 27.68 -4.65
C TYR A 324 -33.16 27.41 -4.29
N LEU A 325 -33.58 27.57 -3.04
CA LEU A 325 -34.98 27.53 -2.66
C LEU A 325 -35.59 28.90 -2.88
N VAL A 326 -36.05 29.17 -4.10
CA VAL A 326 -36.85 30.36 -4.43
C VAL A 326 -38.28 30.07 -4.00
N GLN A 327 -38.80 30.85 -3.07
CA GLN A 327 -40.23 30.90 -2.77
C GLN A 327 -40.95 31.82 -3.71
#